data_141bf127d4c483e9e46a8863b2c55089
#
_entry.id   141bf127d4c483e9e46a8863b2c55089
#
_cell.length_a   1.000
_cell.length_b   1.000
_cell.length_c   1.000
_cell.angle_alpha   90.00
_cell.angle_beta   90.00
_cell.angle_gamma   90.00
#
_symmetry.space_group_name_H-M   'P 1'
#
loop_
_entity.id
_entity.type
_entity.pdbx_description
1 polymer ?
#
loop_
_entity_poly.entity_id
_entity_poly.type
_entity_poly.pdbx_seq_one_letter_code
_entity_poly.pdbx_strand_id
1 'polypeptide(L)'
;GKAFAAGGAMPLPQSKGVPEVGDTLVFSAGPSKGKEVMVADVALDARPLMAVAKNPGTGKLEEDAGDNDHATVLLYRVAPESYPADMKGDTVEGISCYSAVCTHLGCLLSDWEASGKLFKCPCHDATFDPVKEGQNISGPHARELPHIPIKAVDGKLVVAAKPTGYIGVKRG
;
A
#
# COMPACT_ATOMS: atom_id res chain seq x y z
N GLY A 1 -8.85 -21.36 9.61
CA GLY A 1 -8.02 -21.58 9.65
C GLY A 1 -7.20 -22.41 9.87
N LYS A 2 -6.98 -22.69 9.85
CA LYS A 2 -6.30 -23.12 10.05
C LYS A 2 -5.44 -23.26 10.32
N ALA A 3 -5.43 -23.20 10.40
CA ALA A 3 -4.63 -23.33 10.64
C ALA A 3 -3.57 -23.13 10.93
N PHE A 4 -3.13 -23.46 11.44
CA PHE A 4 -1.93 -23.37 11.55
C PHE A 4 -1.30 -24.39 11.09
N ALA A 5 -0.47 -24.21 10.30
CA ALA A 5 0.38 -25.17 9.74
C ALA A 5 0.98 -25.99 10.80
N ALA A 6 1.04 -27.24 10.62
CA ALA A 6 1.60 -28.15 11.59
C ALA A 6 3.03 -27.73 11.91
N GLY A 7 3.31 -27.52 13.17
CA GLY A 7 4.61 -27.12 13.63
C GLY A 7 5.00 -25.68 13.31
N GLY A 8 4.16 -24.95 12.64
CA GLY A 8 4.45 -23.56 12.33
C GLY A 8 4.12 -22.66 13.52
N ALA A 9 4.93 -21.62 13.70
CA ALA A 9 4.61 -20.58 14.65
C ALA A 9 3.44 -19.77 14.10
N MET A 10 2.58 -19.28 14.97
CA MET A 10 1.53 -18.37 14.56
C MET A 10 2.16 -17.07 14.10
N PRO A 11 1.66 -16.50 12.99
CA PRO A 11 2.12 -15.19 12.59
C PRO A 11 1.75 -14.17 13.67
N LEU A 12 2.62 -13.19 13.85
CA LEU A 12 2.32 -12.09 14.76
C LEU A 12 1.10 -11.34 14.24
N PRO A 13 0.23 -10.87 15.14
CA PRO A 13 -0.88 -10.04 14.70
C PRO A 13 -0.37 -8.78 14.04
N GLN A 14 -1.12 -8.30 13.06
CA GLN A 14 -0.80 -7.04 12.42
C GLN A 14 -0.87 -5.91 13.44
N SER A 15 0.06 -4.98 13.37
CA SER A 15 0.03 -3.77 14.19
C SER A 15 -1.28 -3.02 13.97
N LYS A 16 -1.71 -2.30 14.98
CA LYS A 16 -2.82 -1.36 14.82
C LYS A 16 -2.38 -0.21 13.92
N GLY A 17 -3.32 0.53 13.41
CA GLY A 17 -3.01 1.68 12.59
C GLY A 17 -2.71 1.34 11.14
N VAL A 18 -3.25 0.22 10.65
CA VAL A 18 -3.16 -0.17 9.25
C VAL A 18 -4.47 0.16 8.52
N PRO A 19 -4.47 0.24 7.18
CA PRO A 19 -5.71 0.46 6.44
C PRO A 19 -6.73 -0.63 6.75
N GLU A 20 -7.97 -0.20 6.97
CA GLU A 20 -9.09 -1.11 7.28
C GLU A 20 -10.18 -0.97 6.22
N VAL A 21 -10.97 -2.02 6.07
CA VAL A 21 -12.06 -2.03 5.09
C VAL A 21 -13.02 -0.88 5.37
N GLY A 22 -13.32 -0.12 4.33
CA GLY A 22 -14.20 1.04 4.43
C GLY A 22 -13.48 2.36 4.62
N ASP A 23 -12.18 2.34 4.92
CA ASP A 23 -11.41 3.56 5.05
C ASP A 23 -11.35 4.31 3.73
N THR A 24 -11.38 5.65 3.80
CA THR A 24 -11.05 6.48 2.65
C THR A 24 -9.55 6.72 2.64
N LEU A 25 -9.02 7.10 1.49
CA LEU A 25 -7.61 7.45 1.36
C LEU A 25 -7.51 8.96 1.18
N VAL A 26 -6.65 9.58 1.99
CA VAL A 26 -6.49 11.04 1.97
C VAL A 26 -5.03 11.39 1.65
N PHE A 27 -4.84 12.57 1.06
CA PHE A 27 -3.49 13.05 0.77
C PHE A 27 -2.69 13.16 2.08
N SER A 28 -1.47 12.63 2.06
CA SER A 28 -0.62 12.64 3.25
C SER A 28 0.20 13.92 3.41
N ALA A 29 0.33 14.70 2.34
CA ALA A 29 1.17 15.90 2.35
C ALA A 29 0.74 16.87 1.26
N GLY A 30 1.35 18.05 1.25
CA GLY A 30 1.10 19.05 0.23
C GLY A 30 -0.15 19.89 0.50
N PRO A 31 -0.53 20.74 -0.48
CA PRO A 31 -1.67 21.63 -0.30
C PRO A 31 -3.01 20.93 -0.15
N SER A 32 -3.11 19.68 -0.60
CA SER A 32 -4.35 18.89 -0.47
C SER A 32 -4.35 17.97 0.74
N LYS A 33 -3.35 18.07 1.63
CA LYS A 33 -3.24 17.21 2.81
C LYS A 33 -4.58 17.09 3.53
N GLY A 34 -4.99 15.85 3.80
CA GLY A 34 -6.23 15.55 4.50
C GLY A 34 -7.46 15.46 3.63
N LYS A 35 -7.38 15.91 2.37
CA LYS A 35 -8.49 15.77 1.43
C LYS A 35 -8.52 14.36 0.87
N GLU A 36 -9.71 13.88 0.57
CA GLU A 36 -9.88 12.54 -0.01
C GLU A 36 -9.30 12.47 -1.40
N VAL A 37 -8.58 11.38 -1.70
CA VAL A 37 -8.00 11.15 -3.02
C VAL A 37 -9.09 10.60 -3.92
N MET A 38 -9.31 11.28 -5.03
CA MET A 38 -10.27 10.86 -6.06
C MET A 38 -9.55 10.06 -7.13
N VAL A 39 -10.29 9.24 -7.86
CA VAL A 39 -9.74 8.51 -9.02
C VAL A 39 -8.99 9.47 -9.95
N ALA A 40 -9.59 10.63 -10.21
CA ALA A 40 -9.01 11.60 -11.14
C ALA A 40 -7.71 12.23 -10.65
N ASP A 41 -7.40 12.12 -9.35
CA ASP A 41 -6.19 12.71 -8.79
C ASP A 41 -4.94 11.86 -9.07
N VAL A 42 -5.11 10.60 -9.44
CA VAL A 42 -3.98 9.70 -9.69
C VAL A 42 -3.69 9.67 -11.18
N ALA A 43 -2.58 10.31 -11.55
CA ALA A 43 -2.22 10.44 -12.97
C ALA A 43 -1.61 9.15 -13.51
N LEU A 44 -1.89 8.88 -14.80
CA LEU A 44 -1.37 7.71 -15.49
C LEU A 44 0.16 7.81 -15.66
N ASP A 45 0.85 6.73 -15.36
CA ASP A 45 2.32 6.61 -15.52
C ASP A 45 3.12 7.67 -14.76
N ALA A 46 2.55 8.24 -13.72
CA ALA A 46 3.22 9.23 -12.90
C ALA A 46 3.88 8.59 -11.68
N ARG A 47 4.73 9.36 -11.02
CA ARG A 47 5.29 8.98 -9.72
C ARG A 47 4.13 8.60 -8.78
N PRO A 48 4.28 7.56 -7.96
CA PRO A 48 3.22 7.16 -7.03
C PRO A 48 2.80 8.30 -6.10
N LEU A 49 1.51 8.38 -5.83
CA LEU A 49 0.95 9.34 -4.90
C LEU A 49 0.88 8.71 -3.53
N MET A 50 1.45 9.38 -2.53
CA MET A 50 1.41 8.88 -1.15
C MET A 50 0.16 9.38 -0.46
N ALA A 51 -0.56 8.45 0.18
CA ALA A 51 -1.81 8.75 0.86
C ALA A 51 -1.83 8.03 2.21
N VAL A 52 -2.82 8.33 3.03
CA VAL A 52 -2.97 7.68 4.32
C VAL A 52 -4.43 7.29 4.52
N ALA A 53 -4.66 6.16 5.16
CA ALA A 53 -6.01 5.66 5.42
C ALA A 53 -6.67 6.45 6.53
N LYS A 54 -7.94 6.79 6.34
CA LYS A 54 -8.73 7.55 7.28
C LYS A 54 -10.06 6.85 7.51
N ASN A 55 -10.42 6.68 8.77
CA ASN A 55 -11.70 6.12 9.13
C ASN A 55 -12.80 7.16 8.92
N PRO A 56 -13.74 6.95 8.00
CA PRO A 56 -14.76 7.95 7.71
C PRO A 56 -15.76 8.11 8.84
N GLY A 57 -15.92 7.09 9.70
CA GLY A 57 -16.85 7.16 10.83
C GLY A 57 -16.37 8.08 11.94
N THR A 58 -15.07 8.10 12.21
CA THR A 58 -14.47 8.95 13.24
C THR A 58 -13.82 10.20 12.69
N GLY A 59 -13.50 10.21 11.39
CA GLY A 59 -12.75 11.29 10.76
C GLY A 59 -11.27 11.29 11.12
N LYS A 60 -10.78 10.23 11.77
CA LYS A 60 -9.39 10.14 12.20
C LYS A 60 -8.58 9.25 11.27
N LEU A 61 -7.31 9.56 11.12
CA LEU A 61 -6.38 8.70 10.39
C LEU A 61 -6.21 7.38 11.15
N GLU A 62 -5.97 6.29 10.41
CA GLU A 62 -5.62 5.01 11.01
C GLU A 62 -4.16 5.08 11.44
N GLU A 63 -3.94 5.55 12.66
CA GLU A 63 -2.61 5.71 13.21
C GLU A 63 -2.51 5.01 14.54
N ASP A 64 -1.37 4.43 14.81
CA ASP A 64 -1.07 3.89 16.13
C ASP A 64 -0.08 4.83 16.82
N ALA A 65 -0.23 4.98 18.13
CA ALA A 65 0.64 5.87 18.89
C ALA A 65 2.10 5.43 18.73
N GLY A 66 2.90 6.26 18.09
CA GLY A 66 4.32 5.99 17.88
C GLY A 66 4.66 5.26 16.60
N ASP A 67 3.68 4.90 15.78
CA ASP A 67 3.97 4.22 14.52
C ASP A 67 2.91 4.55 13.47
N ASN A 68 3.02 5.74 12.90
CA ASN A 68 2.01 6.28 12.00
C ASN A 68 2.14 5.79 10.56
N ASP A 69 3.30 5.18 10.22
CA ASP A 69 3.60 4.89 8.83
C ASP A 69 2.80 3.70 8.28
N HIS A 70 2.33 2.82 9.15
CA HIS A 70 1.61 1.62 8.72
C HIS A 70 0.28 1.90 8.02
N ALA A 71 -0.29 3.08 8.21
CA ALA A 71 -1.50 3.51 7.52
C ALA A 71 -1.21 4.20 6.18
N THR A 72 0.07 4.44 5.87
CA THR A 72 0.48 5.13 4.66
C THR A 72 0.55 4.17 3.47
N VAL A 73 0.04 4.62 2.34
CA VAL A 73 -0.07 3.80 1.13
C VAL A 73 0.48 4.55 -0.08
N LEU A 74 0.79 3.80 -1.12
CA LEU A 74 1.20 4.32 -2.42
C LEU A 74 0.11 4.00 -3.44
N LEU A 75 -0.31 5.02 -4.18
CA LEU A 75 -1.29 4.89 -5.26
C LEU A 75 -0.56 5.08 -6.58
N TYR A 76 -0.68 4.10 -7.45
CA TYR A 76 0.05 4.08 -8.72
C TYR A 76 -0.89 3.69 -9.85
N ARG A 77 -0.88 4.44 -10.95
CA ARG A 77 -1.79 4.20 -12.07
C ARG A 77 -1.05 3.88 -13.35
N VAL A 78 -1.40 2.75 -13.94
CA VAL A 78 -0.94 2.32 -15.26
C VAL A 78 -2.14 1.78 -16.02
N ALA A 79 -1.94 1.42 -17.28
CA ALA A 79 -2.99 0.74 -18.06
C ALA A 79 -3.47 -0.49 -17.28
N PRO A 80 -4.79 -0.69 -17.13
CA PRO A 80 -5.31 -1.80 -16.31
C PRO A 80 -4.79 -3.18 -16.72
N GLU A 81 -4.55 -3.40 -17.99
CA GLU A 81 -4.04 -4.68 -18.50
C GLU A 81 -2.59 -4.96 -18.10
N SER A 82 -1.90 -3.98 -17.52
CA SER A 82 -0.52 -4.18 -17.04
C SER A 82 -0.43 -5.09 -15.82
N TYR A 83 -1.52 -5.23 -15.08
CA TYR A 83 -1.53 -6.03 -13.86
C TYR A 83 -1.81 -7.50 -14.13
N PRO A 84 -1.31 -8.42 -13.28
CA PRO A 84 -1.69 -9.83 -13.36
C PRO A 84 -3.20 -10.00 -13.19
N ALA A 85 -3.74 -11.07 -13.79
CA ALA A 85 -5.18 -11.30 -13.79
C ALA A 85 -5.79 -11.35 -12.39
N ASP A 86 -5.09 -11.98 -11.44
CA ASP A 86 -5.59 -12.12 -10.07
C ASP A 86 -5.47 -10.84 -9.26
N MET A 87 -4.78 -9.82 -9.75
CA MET A 87 -4.68 -8.53 -9.08
C MET A 87 -5.66 -7.51 -9.64
N LYS A 88 -6.13 -7.70 -10.87
CA LYS A 88 -6.96 -6.68 -11.54
C LYS A 88 -8.20 -6.29 -10.76
N GLY A 89 -8.86 -7.24 -10.11
CA GLY A 89 -10.05 -6.97 -9.32
C GLY A 89 -9.81 -6.12 -8.08
N ASP A 90 -8.55 -5.97 -7.67
CA ASP A 90 -8.16 -5.18 -6.52
C ASP A 90 -7.75 -3.76 -6.90
N THR A 91 -7.81 -3.42 -8.18
CA THR A 91 -7.42 -2.10 -8.70
C THR A 91 -8.64 -1.33 -9.18
N VAL A 92 -8.49 -0.02 -9.34
CA VAL A 92 -9.54 0.86 -9.86
C VAL A 92 -8.99 1.60 -11.06
N GLU A 93 -9.51 1.31 -12.25
CA GLU A 93 -9.11 1.98 -13.49
C GLU A 93 -7.58 2.08 -13.65
N GLY A 94 -6.89 0.99 -13.34
CA GLY A 94 -5.43 0.94 -13.40
C GLY A 94 -4.72 1.47 -12.16
N ILE A 95 -5.45 1.91 -11.15
CA ILE A 95 -4.85 2.38 -9.90
C ILE A 95 -4.70 1.20 -8.94
N SER A 96 -3.47 0.93 -8.53
CA SER A 96 -3.17 -0.01 -7.46
C SER A 96 -2.85 0.74 -6.17
N CYS A 97 -3.08 0.08 -5.05
CA CYS A 97 -2.76 0.61 -3.73
C CYS A 97 -1.84 -0.38 -3.03
N TYR A 98 -0.68 0.11 -2.59
CA TYR A 98 0.31 -0.70 -1.88
C TYR A 98 0.61 -0.08 -0.53
N SER A 99 1.02 -0.91 0.42
CA SER A 99 1.64 -0.40 1.65
C SER A 99 2.84 0.46 1.27
N ALA A 100 3.01 1.59 1.93
CA ALA A 100 4.17 2.44 1.72
C ALA A 100 5.34 2.07 2.63
N VAL A 101 5.21 0.99 3.41
CA VAL A 101 6.24 0.61 4.40
C VAL A 101 7.08 -0.53 3.85
N CYS A 102 8.38 -0.28 3.73
CA CYS A 102 9.32 -1.28 3.23
C CYS A 102 9.34 -2.51 4.12
N THR A 103 9.22 -3.69 3.53
CA THR A 103 9.23 -4.95 4.26
C THR A 103 10.62 -5.36 4.73
N HIS A 104 11.66 -4.66 4.30
CA HIS A 104 13.03 -4.92 4.75
C HIS A 104 13.27 -4.38 6.16
N LEU A 105 13.23 -3.04 6.33
CA LEU A 105 13.48 -2.42 7.64
C LEU A 105 12.44 -1.38 8.06
N GLY A 106 11.33 -1.26 7.33
CA GLY A 106 10.23 -0.41 7.75
C GLY A 106 10.30 1.05 7.35
N CYS A 107 11.25 1.43 6.50
CA CYS A 107 11.31 2.80 6.00
C CYS A 107 10.16 3.06 5.03
N LEU A 108 9.72 4.32 4.93
CA LEU A 108 8.72 4.70 3.92
C LEU A 108 9.34 4.62 2.52
N LEU A 109 8.57 4.08 1.58
CA LEU A 109 8.98 3.96 0.18
C LEU A 109 8.76 5.30 -0.51
N SER A 110 9.55 6.29 -0.14
CA SER A 110 9.42 7.66 -0.63
C SER A 110 10.15 7.92 -1.94
N ASP A 111 10.95 6.98 -2.41
CA ASP A 111 11.68 7.12 -3.66
C ASP A 111 10.97 6.36 -4.79
N TRP A 112 11.24 6.79 -6.00
CA TRP A 112 10.68 6.20 -7.20
C TRP A 112 11.78 6.03 -8.23
N GLU A 113 11.93 4.81 -8.73
CA GLU A 113 12.87 4.55 -9.80
C GLU A 113 12.14 4.66 -11.14
N ALA A 114 12.24 5.83 -11.75
CA ALA A 114 11.43 6.16 -12.92
C ALA A 114 11.73 5.30 -14.14
N SER A 115 12.99 4.92 -14.35
CA SER A 115 13.38 4.15 -15.53
C SER A 115 12.79 2.74 -15.52
N GLY A 116 12.74 2.10 -14.35
CA GLY A 116 12.16 0.77 -14.19
C GLY A 116 10.72 0.78 -13.71
N LYS A 117 10.20 1.94 -13.33
CA LYS A 117 8.86 2.09 -12.75
C LYS A 117 8.70 1.23 -11.50
N LEU A 118 9.63 1.40 -10.57
CA LEU A 118 9.68 0.63 -9.32
C LEU A 118 9.55 1.54 -8.12
N PHE A 119 8.82 1.07 -7.10
CA PHE A 119 8.86 1.71 -5.78
C PHE A 119 10.24 1.46 -5.19
N LYS A 120 10.82 2.47 -4.57
CA LYS A 120 12.18 2.37 -4.05
C LYS A 120 12.25 2.85 -2.61
N CYS A 121 12.93 2.07 -1.79
CA CYS A 121 13.19 2.42 -0.41
C CYS A 121 14.46 3.26 -0.32
N PRO A 122 14.41 4.47 0.26
CA PRO A 122 15.60 5.33 0.35
C PRO A 122 16.64 4.83 1.34
N CYS A 123 16.27 3.93 2.25
CA CYS A 123 17.20 3.47 3.30
C CYS A 123 18.30 2.57 2.75
N HIS A 124 17.94 1.57 1.95
CA HIS A 124 18.90 0.58 1.43
C HIS A 124 18.64 0.23 -0.04
N ASP A 125 17.85 1.03 -0.73
CA ASP A 125 17.58 0.87 -2.17
C ASP A 125 16.84 -0.41 -2.57
N ALA A 126 16.09 -1.02 -1.67
CA ALA A 126 15.21 -2.13 -2.03
C ALA A 126 14.13 -1.60 -3.00
N THR A 127 13.88 -2.35 -4.08
CA THR A 127 12.88 -1.97 -5.06
C THR A 127 11.77 -3.02 -5.14
N PHE A 128 10.57 -2.56 -5.49
CA PHE A 128 9.38 -3.41 -5.57
C PHE A 128 8.59 -3.04 -6.83
N ASP A 129 8.08 -4.05 -7.52
CA ASP A 129 7.40 -3.83 -8.79
C ASP A 129 5.87 -3.82 -8.60
N PRO A 130 5.22 -2.68 -8.81
CA PRO A 130 3.77 -2.58 -8.62
C PRO A 130 2.94 -3.42 -9.59
N VAL A 131 3.48 -3.77 -10.76
CA VAL A 131 2.75 -4.60 -11.72
C VAL A 131 3.12 -6.09 -11.62
N LYS A 132 3.91 -6.45 -10.62
CA LYS A 132 4.25 -7.85 -10.30
C LYS A 132 3.94 -8.14 -8.84
N GLU A 133 2.77 -7.69 -8.39
CA GLU A 133 2.27 -7.95 -7.03
C GLU A 133 3.23 -7.50 -5.93
N GLY A 134 4.00 -6.43 -6.16
CA GLY A 134 4.93 -5.92 -5.16
C GLY A 134 6.18 -6.74 -4.98
N GLN A 135 6.52 -7.59 -5.96
CA GLN A 135 7.73 -8.42 -5.87
C GLN A 135 8.97 -7.56 -5.69
N ASN A 136 9.84 -7.97 -4.77
CA ASN A 136 11.13 -7.34 -4.57
C ASN A 136 12.04 -7.67 -5.76
N ILE A 137 12.52 -6.64 -6.45
CA ILE A 137 13.25 -6.78 -7.70
C ILE A 137 14.76 -6.67 -7.48
N SER A 138 15.20 -5.69 -6.70
CA SER A 138 16.62 -5.44 -6.48
C SER A 138 16.87 -4.85 -5.11
N GLY A 139 18.14 -4.70 -4.76
CA GLY A 139 18.54 -4.25 -3.44
C GLY A 139 18.50 -5.39 -2.43
N PRO A 140 18.45 -5.08 -1.14
CA PRO A 140 18.35 -6.10 -0.11
C PRO A 140 17.14 -7.00 -0.33
N HIS A 141 17.30 -8.28 -0.03
CA HIS A 141 16.19 -9.22 -0.14
C HIS A 141 15.10 -8.88 0.88
N ALA A 142 13.87 -8.82 0.40
CA ALA A 142 12.73 -8.47 1.22
C ALA A 142 11.48 -9.24 0.76
N ARG A 143 10.51 -9.40 1.67
CA ARG A 143 9.20 -9.94 1.30
C ARG A 143 8.56 -9.02 0.28
N GLU A 144 7.68 -9.59 -0.53
CA GLU A 144 6.85 -8.78 -1.42
C GLU A 144 6.08 -7.72 -0.64
N LEU A 145 5.85 -6.59 -1.28
CA LEU A 145 5.10 -5.49 -0.69
C LEU A 145 3.60 -5.84 -0.75
N PRO A 146 2.88 -5.83 0.37
CA PRO A 146 1.45 -6.13 0.32
C PRO A 146 0.69 -5.05 -0.44
N HIS A 147 -0.29 -5.48 -1.26
CA HIS A 147 -1.21 -4.51 -1.82
C HIS A 147 -2.52 -4.52 -1.04
N ILE A 148 -3.27 -3.45 -1.19
CA ILE A 148 -4.50 -3.21 -0.47
C ILE A 148 -5.60 -3.07 -1.53
N PRO A 149 -6.56 -4.02 -1.58
CA PRO A 149 -7.64 -3.90 -2.55
C PRO A 149 -8.43 -2.61 -2.33
N ILE A 150 -8.74 -1.93 -3.42
CA ILE A 150 -9.47 -0.67 -3.39
C ILE A 150 -10.67 -0.72 -4.31
N LYS A 151 -11.62 0.19 -4.07
CA LYS A 151 -12.78 0.41 -4.93
C LYS A 151 -13.04 1.90 -5.01
N ALA A 152 -13.85 2.30 -5.97
CA ALA A 152 -14.30 3.68 -6.08
C ALA A 152 -15.72 3.80 -5.54
N VAL A 153 -15.94 4.80 -4.70
CA VAL A 153 -17.27 5.14 -4.20
C VAL A 153 -17.45 6.63 -4.43
N ASP A 154 -18.35 6.99 -5.33
CA ASP A 154 -18.57 8.38 -5.75
C ASP A 154 -17.25 9.06 -6.17
N GLY A 155 -16.42 8.32 -6.89
CA GLY A 155 -15.11 8.81 -7.35
C GLY A 155 -14.01 8.80 -6.33
N LYS A 156 -14.30 8.50 -5.07
CA LYS A 156 -13.31 8.42 -3.99
C LYS A 156 -12.69 7.02 -3.92
N LEU A 157 -11.41 6.96 -3.62
CA LEU A 157 -10.75 5.68 -3.40
C LEU A 157 -10.98 5.21 -1.98
N VAL A 158 -11.49 3.99 -1.85
CA VAL A 158 -11.89 3.40 -0.58
C VAL A 158 -11.26 2.01 -0.47
N VAL A 159 -10.83 1.65 0.73
CA VAL A 159 -10.28 0.31 1.00
C VAL A 159 -11.39 -0.72 0.91
N ALA A 160 -11.23 -1.70 0.03
CA ALA A 160 -12.26 -2.68 -0.29
C ALA A 160 -12.11 -4.00 0.46
N ALA A 161 -10.88 -4.35 0.84
CA ALA A 161 -10.59 -5.61 1.53
C ALA A 161 -9.30 -5.46 2.33
N LYS A 162 -9.00 -6.46 3.16
CA LYS A 162 -7.78 -6.46 3.96
C LYS A 162 -6.54 -6.48 3.07
N PRO A 163 -5.41 -5.92 3.56
CA PRO A 163 -4.14 -6.05 2.86
C PRO A 163 -3.81 -7.52 2.58
N THR A 164 -3.12 -7.76 1.48
CA THR A 164 -2.78 -9.13 1.04
C THR A 164 -1.69 -9.78 1.89
N GLY A 165 -1.04 -9.02 2.75
CA GLY A 165 -0.01 -9.53 3.63
C GLY A 165 0.24 -8.60 4.81
N TYR A 166 1.19 -9.00 5.63
CA TYR A 166 1.58 -8.22 6.81
C TYR A 166 2.27 -6.92 6.37
N ILE A 167 1.81 -5.80 6.91
CA ILE A 167 2.37 -4.48 6.61
C ILE A 167 3.60 -4.23 7.48
N GLY A 168 4.69 -3.82 6.83
CA GLY A 168 5.92 -3.50 7.53
C GLY A 168 6.81 -4.70 7.78
N VAL A 169 7.70 -4.57 8.76
CA VAL A 169 8.67 -5.62 9.08
C VAL A 169 7.99 -6.70 9.90
N LYS A 170 8.01 -7.91 9.36
CA LYS A 170 7.41 -9.06 10.05
C LYS A 170 8.45 -9.66 11.00
N ARG A 171 8.10 -9.70 12.27
CA ARG A 171 8.96 -10.27 13.31
C ARG A 171 8.39 -11.61 13.79
N GLY A 172 9.25 -12.45 14.28
CA GLY A 172 8.84 -13.73 14.87
C GLY A 172 9.39 -14.93 14.21
#